data_11d4b76148848c134d77e54daf2c3e3c
#
_entry.id   11d4b76148848c134d77e54daf2c3e3c
#
_cell.length_a   1.000
_cell.length_b   1.000
_cell.length_c   1.000
_cell.angle_alpha   90.00
_cell.angle_beta   90.00
_cell.angle_gamma   90.00
#
_symmetry.space_group_name_H-M   'P 1'
#
loop_
_entity.id
_entity.type
_entity.pdbx_description
1 polymer ?
#
loop_
_entity_poly.entity_id
_entity_poly.type
_entity_poly.pdbx_seq_one_letter_code
_entity_poly.pdbx_strand_id
1 'polypeptide(L)'
;MLGLVNKAIENFTIDSYGDQLWQDVVQQNTEFEPCFELMLKYPDRLTFDLCAALAAALKRPQVDVLEDLGTYLVSHKNGQTLRRLLPFGGQSYEEFLISLDELNERSEIALSGLALPALRIERHSGALYHLVLAQGWPGFEAVMIGILRAFADDYGALVMLEYGGSQEGVEMIAIALLESAFAAGNTFELGARA
;
A
#
# COMPACT_ATOMS: atom_id res chain seq x y z
N MET A 1 -5.20 4.37 -14.60
CA MET A 1 -4.55 4.63 -13.30
C MET A 1 -4.30 6.12 -13.13
N LEU A 2 -4.47 6.68 -11.93
CA LEU A 2 -4.07 8.06 -11.66
C LEU A 2 -2.54 8.15 -11.55
N GLY A 3 -1.92 9.18 -12.12
CA GLY A 3 -0.46 9.35 -12.13
C GLY A 3 0.20 9.43 -10.75
N LEU A 4 -0.60 9.74 -9.70
CA LEU A 4 -0.17 9.65 -8.31
C LEU A 4 0.41 8.26 -7.97
N VAL A 5 -0.16 7.18 -8.51
CA VAL A 5 0.32 5.81 -8.28
C VAL A 5 1.68 5.60 -8.92
N ASN A 6 1.83 6.02 -10.19
CA ASN A 6 3.11 5.92 -10.89
C ASN A 6 4.19 6.80 -10.23
N LYS A 7 3.80 7.99 -9.76
CA LYS A 7 4.69 8.88 -9.00
C LYS A 7 5.13 8.29 -7.66
N ALA A 8 4.26 7.53 -7.01
CA ALA A 8 4.62 6.81 -5.79
C ALA A 8 5.67 5.71 -6.07
N ILE A 9 5.53 4.98 -7.19
CA ILE A 9 6.51 3.96 -7.64
C ILE A 9 7.84 4.64 -8.01
N GLU A 10 7.82 5.77 -8.74
CA GLU A 10 9.00 6.57 -9.06
C GLU A 10 9.73 6.99 -7.78
N ASN A 11 9.03 7.62 -6.84
CA ASN A 11 9.62 8.08 -5.58
C ASN A 11 10.17 6.90 -4.75
N PHE A 12 9.43 5.80 -4.65
CA PHE A 12 9.90 4.59 -3.99
C PHE A 12 11.21 4.08 -4.60
N THR A 13 11.28 4.04 -5.92
CA THR A 13 12.46 3.56 -6.63
C THR A 13 13.66 4.47 -6.37
N ILE A 14 13.47 5.78 -6.49
CA ILE A 14 14.56 6.77 -6.30
C ILE A 14 15.03 6.79 -4.86
N ASP A 15 14.11 6.84 -3.90
CA ASP A 15 14.43 6.96 -2.48
C ASP A 15 15.07 5.67 -1.91
N SER A 16 14.66 4.49 -2.40
CA SER A 16 15.13 3.21 -1.88
C SER A 16 16.35 2.66 -2.60
N TYR A 17 16.45 2.92 -3.91
CA TYR A 17 17.48 2.29 -4.77
C TYR A 17 18.31 3.27 -5.57
N GLY A 18 17.96 4.55 -5.56
CA GLY A 18 18.69 5.62 -6.24
C GLY A 18 18.17 5.95 -7.64
N ASP A 19 18.48 7.17 -8.07
CA ASP A 19 18.04 7.73 -9.35
C ASP A 19 18.54 6.93 -10.57
N GLN A 20 19.73 6.33 -10.49
CA GLN A 20 20.27 5.54 -11.60
C GLN A 20 19.38 4.34 -11.94
N LEU A 21 18.89 3.61 -10.93
CA LEU A 21 17.98 2.49 -11.17
C LEU A 21 16.67 2.95 -11.82
N TRP A 22 16.14 4.11 -11.41
CA TRP A 22 14.96 4.68 -12.03
C TRP A 22 15.17 4.98 -13.51
N GLN A 23 16.28 5.63 -13.85
CA GLN A 23 16.64 5.91 -15.24
C GLN A 23 16.79 4.63 -16.06
N ASP A 24 17.42 3.60 -15.51
CA ASP A 24 17.58 2.31 -16.18
C ASP A 24 16.23 1.63 -16.45
N VAL A 25 15.28 1.72 -15.51
CA VAL A 25 13.91 1.19 -15.67
C VAL A 25 13.15 1.95 -16.75
N VAL A 26 13.20 3.29 -16.72
CA VAL A 26 12.49 4.13 -17.71
C VAL A 26 13.02 3.89 -19.12
N GLN A 27 14.32 3.67 -19.31
CA GLN A 27 14.90 3.41 -20.62
C GLN A 27 14.50 2.06 -21.23
N GLN A 28 13.99 1.11 -20.44
CA GLN A 28 13.58 -0.21 -20.94
C GLN A 28 12.28 -0.18 -21.76
N ASN A 29 11.46 0.84 -21.57
CA ASN A 29 10.18 0.97 -22.25
C ASN A 29 9.92 2.43 -22.64
N THR A 30 9.71 2.66 -23.94
CA THR A 30 9.46 4.01 -24.50
C THR A 30 8.12 4.61 -24.06
N GLU A 31 7.23 3.83 -23.47
CA GLU A 31 5.95 4.30 -22.90
C GLU A 31 6.15 4.86 -21.48
N PHE A 32 7.29 4.59 -20.83
CA PHE A 32 7.57 5.12 -19.51
C PHE A 32 8.04 6.56 -19.56
N GLU A 33 7.52 7.39 -18.68
CA GLU A 33 7.92 8.77 -18.56
C GLU A 33 9.02 8.91 -17.50
N PRO A 34 10.02 9.79 -17.72
CA PRO A 34 11.05 10.06 -16.71
C PRO A 34 10.48 10.62 -15.40
N CYS A 35 9.34 11.30 -15.48
CA CYS A 35 8.65 11.89 -14.36
C CYS A 35 7.14 11.86 -14.61
N PHE A 36 6.39 11.24 -13.70
CA PHE A 36 4.94 11.15 -13.79
C PHE A 36 4.23 12.35 -13.18
N GLU A 37 3.16 12.80 -13.83
CA GLU A 37 2.33 13.89 -13.33
C GLU A 37 1.18 13.36 -12.45
N LEU A 38 1.06 13.88 -11.24
CA LEU A 38 0.19 13.36 -10.19
C LEU A 38 -1.27 13.21 -10.59
N MET A 39 -1.83 14.22 -11.27
CA MET A 39 -3.26 14.30 -11.60
C MET A 39 -3.59 13.84 -13.02
N LEU A 40 -2.61 13.43 -13.80
CA LEU A 40 -2.82 12.91 -15.14
C LEU A 40 -3.28 11.44 -15.06
N LYS A 41 -4.15 11.03 -15.98
CA LYS A 41 -4.59 9.63 -16.10
C LYS A 41 -3.71 8.91 -17.12
N TYR A 42 -3.14 7.80 -16.69
CA TYR A 42 -2.35 6.88 -17.51
C TYR A 42 -3.11 5.57 -17.76
N PRO A 43 -2.82 4.83 -18.83
CA PRO A 43 -3.32 3.48 -19.00
C PRO A 43 -2.89 2.59 -17.84
N ASP A 44 -3.81 1.77 -17.31
CA ASP A 44 -3.52 0.89 -16.15
C ASP A 44 -2.38 -0.08 -16.44
N ARG A 45 -2.33 -0.59 -17.68
CA ARG A 45 -1.26 -1.47 -18.14
C ARG A 45 0.13 -0.86 -17.93
N LEU A 46 0.29 0.45 -18.16
CA LEU A 46 1.57 1.12 -17.98
C LEU A 46 2.08 0.98 -16.53
N THR A 47 1.20 1.13 -15.56
CA THR A 47 1.54 0.95 -14.13
C THR A 47 1.98 -0.49 -13.84
N PHE A 48 1.28 -1.48 -14.40
CA PHE A 48 1.64 -2.89 -14.18
C PHE A 48 2.96 -3.26 -14.86
N ASP A 49 3.17 -2.78 -16.08
CA ASP A 49 4.43 -2.97 -16.82
C ASP A 49 5.60 -2.28 -16.09
N LEU A 50 5.37 -1.12 -15.47
CA LEU A 50 6.36 -0.42 -14.64
C LEU A 50 6.76 -1.23 -13.40
N CYS A 51 5.79 -1.81 -12.69
CA CYS A 51 6.06 -2.70 -11.54
C CYS A 51 6.86 -3.94 -11.98
N ALA A 52 6.50 -4.55 -13.11
CA ALA A 52 7.22 -5.71 -13.64
C ALA A 52 8.66 -5.37 -14.06
N ALA A 53 8.86 -4.22 -14.72
CA ALA A 53 10.19 -3.74 -15.11
C ALA A 53 11.08 -3.44 -13.90
N LEU A 54 10.52 -2.84 -12.85
CA LEU A 54 11.22 -2.59 -11.60
C LEU A 54 11.65 -3.91 -10.92
N ALA A 55 10.74 -4.88 -10.81
CA ALA A 55 11.05 -6.18 -10.24
C ALA A 55 12.17 -6.91 -11.02
N ALA A 56 12.11 -6.85 -12.35
CA ALA A 56 13.14 -7.41 -13.23
C ALA A 56 14.50 -6.73 -13.04
N ALA A 57 14.54 -5.39 -12.97
CA ALA A 57 15.76 -4.62 -12.73
C ALA A 57 16.38 -4.94 -11.37
N LEU A 58 15.55 -5.12 -10.33
CA LEU A 58 15.98 -5.52 -8.99
C LEU A 58 16.33 -7.01 -8.88
N LYS A 59 15.97 -7.83 -9.87
CA LYS A 59 16.11 -9.31 -9.85
C LYS A 59 15.43 -9.92 -8.62
N ARG A 60 14.25 -9.39 -8.27
CA ARG A 60 13.44 -9.84 -7.13
C ARG A 60 12.04 -10.26 -7.60
N PRO A 61 11.36 -11.16 -6.89
CA PRO A 61 9.95 -11.43 -7.12
C PRO A 61 9.14 -10.12 -7.06
N GLN A 62 8.19 -9.95 -7.98
CA GLN A 62 7.38 -8.74 -8.02
C GLN A 62 6.55 -8.55 -6.73
N VAL A 63 6.09 -9.65 -6.15
CA VAL A 63 5.35 -9.64 -4.88
C VAL A 63 6.16 -8.99 -3.76
N ASP A 64 7.45 -9.32 -3.65
CA ASP A 64 8.33 -8.75 -2.61
C ASP A 64 8.54 -7.24 -2.81
N VAL A 65 8.70 -6.82 -4.07
CA VAL A 65 8.89 -5.39 -4.42
C VAL A 65 7.62 -4.59 -4.13
N LEU A 66 6.45 -5.16 -4.40
CA LEU A 66 5.16 -4.51 -4.12
C LEU A 66 4.87 -4.45 -2.61
N GLU A 67 5.30 -5.45 -1.85
CA GLU A 67 5.20 -5.42 -0.39
C GLU A 67 6.12 -4.33 0.21
N ASP A 68 7.36 -4.22 -0.29
CA ASP A 68 8.27 -3.14 0.09
C ASP A 68 7.69 -1.76 -0.28
N LEU A 69 7.06 -1.62 -1.45
CA LEU A 69 6.34 -0.41 -1.84
C LEU A 69 5.23 -0.07 -0.83
N GLY A 70 4.43 -1.05 -0.43
CA GLY A 70 3.39 -0.85 0.58
C GLY A 70 3.95 -0.33 1.91
N THR A 71 5.04 -0.92 2.37
CA THR A 71 5.77 -0.47 3.57
C THR A 71 6.29 0.96 3.42
N TYR A 72 6.90 1.28 2.27
CA TYR A 72 7.40 2.61 1.95
C TYR A 72 6.30 3.68 1.99
N LEU A 73 5.12 3.38 1.42
CA LEU A 73 3.99 4.32 1.36
C LEU A 73 3.53 4.78 2.76
N VAL A 74 3.68 3.96 3.77
CA VAL A 74 3.32 4.27 5.16
C VAL A 74 4.49 4.89 5.93
N SER A 75 5.68 4.29 5.82
CA SER A 75 6.81 4.60 6.69
C SER A 75 7.64 5.78 6.22
N HIS A 76 7.66 6.06 4.90
CA HIS A 76 8.51 7.10 4.34
C HIS A 76 7.86 8.49 4.38
N LYS A 77 8.69 9.53 4.55
CA LYS A 77 8.21 10.94 4.61
C LYS A 77 7.41 11.36 3.37
N ASN A 78 7.78 10.87 2.19
CA ASN A 78 7.10 11.16 0.93
C ASN A 78 5.73 10.45 0.81
N GLY A 79 5.48 9.41 1.61
CA GLY A 79 4.19 8.72 1.73
C GLY A 79 3.15 9.42 2.62
N GLN A 80 3.49 10.56 3.22
CA GLN A 80 2.60 11.24 4.19
C GLN A 80 1.22 11.60 3.63
N THR A 81 1.11 11.86 2.32
CA THR A 81 -0.19 12.14 1.69
C THR A 81 -1.10 10.91 1.77
N LEU A 82 -0.57 9.73 1.44
CA LEU A 82 -1.30 8.47 1.55
C LEU A 82 -1.57 8.11 3.02
N ARG A 83 -0.59 8.32 3.89
CA ARG A 83 -0.73 8.13 5.33
C ARG A 83 -1.86 8.97 5.94
N ARG A 84 -2.11 10.17 5.42
CA ARG A 84 -3.24 11.01 5.83
C ARG A 84 -4.60 10.44 5.38
N LEU A 85 -4.62 9.63 4.34
CA LEU A 85 -5.84 8.97 3.86
C LEU A 85 -6.12 7.66 4.61
N LEU A 86 -5.06 6.94 5.00
CA LEU A 86 -5.15 5.64 5.63
C LEU A 86 -5.36 5.65 7.16
N PRO A 87 -4.87 6.62 7.94
CA PRO A 87 -4.72 6.44 9.40
C PRO A 87 -5.93 6.89 10.21
N PHE A 88 -7.07 6.68 9.76
CA PHE A 88 -8.13 7.43 10.39
C PHE A 88 -8.95 6.68 11.39
N GLY A 89 -8.51 5.51 11.77
CA GLY A 89 -9.33 4.66 12.54
C GLY A 89 -8.80 4.28 13.90
N GLY A 90 -8.77 5.17 14.85
CA GLY A 90 -8.76 4.77 16.24
C GLY A 90 -7.39 4.63 16.90
N GLN A 91 -7.40 4.17 18.16
CA GLN A 91 -6.23 4.11 19.06
C GLN A 91 -5.56 2.74 19.07
N SER A 92 -6.09 1.77 18.32
CA SER A 92 -5.59 0.40 18.25
C SER A 92 -5.50 -0.11 16.82
N TYR A 93 -4.67 -1.13 16.60
CA TYR A 93 -4.58 -1.80 15.31
C TYR A 93 -5.90 -2.45 14.87
N GLU A 94 -6.69 -2.96 15.82
CA GLU A 94 -8.02 -3.51 15.54
C GLU A 94 -8.98 -2.45 14.98
N GLU A 95 -9.01 -1.26 15.60
CA GLU A 95 -9.82 -0.15 15.11
C GLU A 95 -9.35 0.34 13.74
N PHE A 96 -8.03 0.34 13.50
CA PHE A 96 -7.47 0.60 12.18
C PHE A 96 -7.95 -0.41 11.14
N LEU A 97 -7.90 -1.73 11.44
CA LEU A 97 -8.41 -2.76 10.52
C LEU A 97 -9.87 -2.52 10.14
N ILE A 98 -10.73 -2.25 11.13
CA ILE A 98 -12.16 -1.97 10.90
C ILE A 98 -12.34 -0.74 10.00
N SER A 99 -11.48 0.26 10.13
CA SER A 99 -11.56 1.49 9.32
C SER A 99 -11.23 1.29 7.84
N LEU A 100 -10.62 0.16 7.46
CA LEU A 100 -10.29 -0.15 6.06
C LEU A 100 -11.53 -0.33 5.18
N ASP A 101 -12.68 -0.71 5.75
CA ASP A 101 -13.94 -0.79 5.01
C ASP A 101 -14.34 0.54 4.36
N GLU A 102 -13.96 1.66 4.98
CA GLU A 102 -14.27 3.01 4.49
C GLU A 102 -13.17 3.60 3.59
N LEU A 103 -12.04 2.88 3.41
CA LEU A 103 -10.87 3.42 2.70
C LEU A 103 -11.21 3.84 1.28
N ASN A 104 -12.03 3.06 0.58
CA ASN A 104 -12.38 3.32 -0.82
C ASN A 104 -13.17 4.63 -0.96
N GLU A 105 -14.18 4.84 -0.14
CA GLU A 105 -15.00 6.07 -0.14
C GLU A 105 -14.15 7.30 0.23
N ARG A 106 -13.29 7.16 1.24
CA ARG A 106 -12.40 8.25 1.67
C ARG A 106 -11.36 8.61 0.61
N SER A 107 -10.81 7.60 -0.07
CA SER A 107 -9.84 7.85 -1.14
C SER A 107 -10.44 8.58 -2.33
N GLU A 108 -11.68 8.27 -2.70
CA GLU A 108 -12.38 8.92 -3.81
C GLU A 108 -12.76 10.37 -3.48
N ILE A 109 -13.15 10.65 -2.23
CA ILE A 109 -13.42 12.01 -1.75
C ILE A 109 -12.13 12.85 -1.73
N ALA A 110 -11.04 12.28 -1.25
CA ALA A 110 -9.77 13.00 -1.10
C ALA A 110 -9.01 13.16 -2.42
N LEU A 111 -9.11 12.20 -3.31
CA LEU A 111 -8.37 12.12 -4.58
C LEU A 111 -9.34 11.67 -5.69
N SER A 112 -10.09 12.60 -6.22
CA SER A 112 -11.03 12.33 -7.31
C SER A 112 -10.32 11.61 -8.47
N GLY A 113 -10.78 10.39 -8.77
CA GLY A 113 -10.23 9.54 -9.83
C GLY A 113 -9.20 8.50 -9.37
N LEU A 114 -8.91 8.38 -8.07
CA LEU A 114 -8.19 7.25 -7.51
C LEU A 114 -9.20 6.14 -7.15
N ALA A 115 -9.46 5.25 -8.10
CA ALA A 115 -10.34 4.11 -7.88
C ALA A 115 -9.54 2.94 -7.26
N LEU A 116 -9.45 2.87 -5.95
CA LEU A 116 -8.85 1.72 -5.26
C LEU A 116 -9.79 0.50 -5.37
N PRO A 117 -9.26 -0.74 -5.37
CA PRO A 117 -10.07 -1.94 -5.18
C PRO A 117 -10.88 -1.84 -3.88
N ALA A 118 -12.14 -2.29 -3.90
CA ALA A 118 -12.95 -2.30 -2.69
C ALA A 118 -12.34 -3.25 -1.66
N LEU A 119 -12.30 -2.80 -0.41
CA LEU A 119 -11.80 -3.55 0.74
C LEU A 119 -12.95 -3.88 1.67
N ARG A 120 -12.89 -5.05 2.30
CA ARG A 120 -13.80 -5.45 3.36
C ARG A 120 -13.07 -6.24 4.43
N ILE A 121 -13.26 -5.85 5.69
CA ILE A 121 -12.76 -6.59 6.85
C ILE A 121 -13.83 -7.56 7.35
N GLU A 122 -13.47 -8.81 7.49
CA GLU A 122 -14.28 -9.86 8.09
C GLU A 122 -13.62 -10.35 9.37
N ARG A 123 -14.31 -10.22 10.50
CA ARG A 123 -13.86 -10.80 11.77
C ARG A 123 -14.40 -12.22 11.90
N HIS A 124 -13.51 -13.22 12.05
CA HIS A 124 -13.92 -14.62 12.16
C HIS A 124 -14.07 -15.05 13.61
N SER A 125 -12.97 -15.05 14.37
CA SER A 125 -13.02 -15.49 15.79
C SER A 125 -11.87 -14.86 16.56
N GLY A 126 -12.16 -14.35 17.75
CA GLY A 126 -11.13 -13.76 18.60
C GLY A 126 -10.33 -12.68 17.88
N ALA A 127 -9.07 -12.96 17.63
CA ALA A 127 -8.11 -12.07 17.01
C ALA A 127 -7.77 -12.40 15.53
N LEU A 128 -8.65 -13.18 14.86
CA LEU A 128 -8.49 -13.54 13.44
C LEU A 128 -9.41 -12.70 12.56
N TYR A 129 -8.81 -12.03 11.59
CA TYR A 129 -9.48 -11.20 10.59
C TYR A 129 -9.10 -11.65 9.18
N HIS A 130 -9.99 -11.45 8.23
CA HIS A 130 -9.69 -11.53 6.82
C HIS A 130 -9.92 -10.17 6.17
N LEU A 131 -8.91 -9.67 5.46
CA LEU A 131 -9.08 -8.56 4.55
C LEU A 131 -9.39 -9.14 3.18
N VAL A 132 -10.58 -8.84 2.70
CA VAL A 132 -11.10 -9.25 1.40
C VAL A 132 -10.94 -8.08 0.44
N LEU A 133 -10.24 -8.32 -0.68
CA LEU A 133 -9.98 -7.33 -1.70
C LEU A 133 -10.76 -7.73 -2.97
N ALA A 134 -11.60 -6.83 -3.47
CA ALA A 134 -12.24 -7.04 -4.75
C ALA A 134 -11.19 -7.06 -5.87
N GLN A 135 -11.47 -7.83 -6.93
CA GLN A 135 -10.62 -7.85 -8.11
C GLN A 135 -10.45 -6.43 -8.67
N GLY A 136 -9.22 -6.08 -8.98
CA GLY A 136 -8.90 -4.75 -9.52
C GLY A 136 -7.47 -4.67 -10.01
N TRP A 137 -6.54 -4.37 -9.13
CA TRP A 137 -5.15 -4.15 -9.49
C TRP A 137 -4.30 -5.38 -9.17
N PRO A 138 -3.67 -6.01 -10.20
CA PRO A 138 -2.75 -7.13 -9.95
C PRO A 138 -1.62 -6.75 -9.00
N GLY A 139 -1.42 -7.54 -7.92
CA GLY A 139 -0.40 -7.30 -6.91
C GLY A 139 -0.82 -6.33 -5.80
N PHE A 140 -2.06 -5.83 -5.81
CA PHE A 140 -2.53 -4.92 -4.76
C PHE A 140 -2.55 -5.59 -3.37
N GLU A 141 -2.78 -6.90 -3.33
CA GLU A 141 -2.69 -7.71 -2.11
C GLU A 141 -1.29 -7.64 -1.47
N ALA A 142 -0.23 -7.66 -2.27
CA ALA A 142 1.13 -7.53 -1.76
C ALA A 142 1.39 -6.12 -1.21
N VAL A 143 0.93 -5.09 -1.90
CA VAL A 143 0.99 -3.69 -1.39
C VAL A 143 0.25 -3.57 -0.08
N MET A 144 -0.94 -4.18 0.04
CA MET A 144 -1.72 -4.16 1.28
C MET A 144 -1.03 -4.90 2.42
N ILE A 145 -0.35 -6.02 2.16
CA ILE A 145 0.46 -6.73 3.19
C ILE A 145 1.55 -5.79 3.74
N GLY A 146 2.26 -5.09 2.87
CA GLY A 146 3.27 -4.10 3.29
C GLY A 146 2.69 -2.96 4.12
N ILE A 147 1.54 -2.43 3.71
CA ILE A 147 0.80 -1.39 4.45
C ILE A 147 0.37 -1.90 5.83
N LEU A 148 -0.26 -3.08 5.90
CA LEU A 148 -0.72 -3.67 7.15
C LEU A 148 0.42 -3.91 8.13
N ARG A 149 1.58 -4.39 7.63
CA ARG A 149 2.78 -4.61 8.44
C ARG A 149 3.32 -3.30 9.01
N ALA A 150 3.46 -2.28 8.18
CA ALA A 150 3.96 -0.97 8.62
C ALA A 150 3.04 -0.32 9.67
N PHE A 151 1.71 -0.47 9.52
CA PHE A 151 0.79 0.01 10.55
C PHE A 151 0.82 -0.85 11.82
N ALA A 152 1.03 -2.16 11.71
CA ALA A 152 1.22 -2.99 12.90
C ALA A 152 2.41 -2.50 13.75
N ASP A 153 3.52 -2.17 13.09
CA ASP A 153 4.69 -1.57 13.75
C ASP A 153 4.35 -0.21 14.40
N ASP A 154 3.62 0.65 13.69
CA ASP A 154 3.20 1.97 14.21
C ASP A 154 2.29 1.86 15.45
N TYR A 155 1.39 0.87 15.48
CA TYR A 155 0.51 0.61 16.63
C TYR A 155 1.16 -0.26 17.72
N GLY A 156 2.37 -0.75 17.50
CA GLY A 156 3.05 -1.69 18.40
C GLY A 156 2.31 -3.02 18.52
N ALA A 157 1.61 -3.45 17.47
CA ALA A 157 0.88 -4.71 17.41
C ALA A 157 1.74 -5.82 16.81
N LEU A 158 1.64 -7.03 17.38
CA LEU A 158 2.24 -8.22 16.80
C LEU A 158 1.22 -8.94 15.95
N VAL A 159 1.47 -9.02 14.64
CA VAL A 159 0.54 -9.62 13.68
C VAL A 159 1.24 -10.68 12.82
N MET A 160 0.49 -11.69 12.42
CA MET A 160 0.86 -12.61 11.36
C MET A 160 -0.05 -12.34 10.15
N LEU A 161 0.56 -12.09 9.00
CA LEU A 161 -0.10 -11.77 7.74
C LEU A 161 0.20 -12.87 6.73
N GLU A 162 -0.82 -13.48 6.17
CA GLU A 162 -0.69 -14.53 5.16
C GLU A 162 -1.61 -14.25 3.98
N TYR A 163 -1.08 -14.38 2.77
CA TYR A 163 -1.90 -14.36 1.58
C TYR A 163 -2.71 -15.65 1.47
N GLY A 164 -4.02 -15.53 1.55
CA GLY A 164 -4.95 -16.68 1.54
C GLY A 164 -5.34 -17.17 0.15
N GLY A 165 -4.81 -16.53 -0.91
CA GLY A 165 -5.10 -16.88 -2.30
C GLY A 165 -6.26 -16.10 -2.90
N SER A 166 -6.55 -16.43 -4.18
CA SER A 166 -7.62 -15.83 -4.98
C SER A 166 -8.74 -16.83 -5.19
N GLN A 167 -9.99 -16.42 -4.91
CA GLN A 167 -11.19 -17.21 -5.18
C GLN A 167 -12.23 -16.35 -5.90
N GLU A 168 -12.70 -16.80 -7.07
CA GLU A 168 -13.76 -16.12 -7.84
C GLU A 168 -13.47 -14.62 -8.13
N GLY A 169 -12.18 -14.27 -8.26
CA GLY A 169 -11.77 -12.88 -8.51
C GLY A 169 -11.71 -12.01 -7.25
N VAL A 170 -11.69 -12.63 -6.07
CA VAL A 170 -11.52 -11.97 -4.78
C VAL A 170 -10.21 -12.45 -4.18
N GLU A 171 -9.35 -11.51 -3.79
CA GLU A 171 -8.11 -11.78 -3.08
C GLU A 171 -8.35 -11.72 -1.57
N MET A 172 -7.66 -12.56 -0.81
CA MET A 172 -7.82 -12.61 0.63
C MET A 172 -6.47 -12.55 1.34
N ILE A 173 -6.41 -11.74 2.41
CA ILE A 173 -5.28 -11.69 3.35
C ILE A 173 -5.79 -12.10 4.72
N ALA A 174 -5.24 -13.19 5.27
CA ALA A 174 -5.49 -13.60 6.64
C ALA A 174 -4.61 -12.78 7.60
N ILE A 175 -5.22 -12.24 8.65
CA ILE A 175 -4.58 -11.37 9.64
C ILE A 175 -4.83 -11.97 11.02
N ALA A 176 -3.80 -12.53 11.66
CA ALA A 176 -3.87 -12.98 13.03
C ALA A 176 -3.20 -11.94 13.94
N LEU A 177 -3.99 -11.29 14.79
CA LEU A 177 -3.51 -10.35 15.79
C LEU A 177 -3.07 -11.14 17.03
N LEU A 178 -1.74 -11.35 17.17
CA LEU A 178 -1.17 -12.16 18.24
C LEU A 178 -1.10 -11.38 19.56
N GLU A 179 -0.80 -10.08 19.48
CA GLU A 179 -0.78 -9.18 20.62
C GLU A 179 -1.15 -7.77 20.18
N SER A 180 -2.11 -7.15 20.86
CA SER A 180 -2.65 -5.83 20.49
C SER A 180 -1.80 -4.64 20.94
N ALA A 181 -0.86 -4.87 21.86
CA ALA A 181 0.08 -3.86 22.37
C ALA A 181 1.38 -4.54 22.80
N PHE A 182 2.27 -4.79 21.85
CA PHE A 182 3.58 -5.42 22.11
C PHE A 182 4.63 -4.42 22.64
N ALA A 183 4.51 -3.17 22.27
CA ALA A 183 5.36 -2.09 22.79
C ALA A 183 4.48 -0.85 23.05
N ALA A 184 4.91 0.01 23.98
CA ALA A 184 4.29 1.32 24.12
C ALA A 184 4.41 2.03 22.76
N GLY A 185 3.30 2.09 22.02
CA GLY A 185 3.25 2.64 20.67
C GLY A 185 3.83 4.04 20.63
N ASN A 186 4.42 4.43 19.53
CA ASN A 186 4.87 5.80 19.33
C ASN A 186 3.68 6.73 19.55
N THR A 187 3.80 7.64 20.51
CA THR A 187 2.78 8.66 20.76
C THR A 187 2.62 9.51 19.51
N PHE A 188 1.49 9.37 18.85
CA PHE A 188 1.12 10.21 17.71
C PHE A 188 0.93 11.64 18.19
N GLU A 189 1.89 12.51 17.96
CA GLU A 189 1.65 13.96 18.05
C GLU A 189 0.83 14.40 16.81
N LEU A 190 -0.50 14.41 16.98
CA LEU A 190 -1.42 15.14 16.13
C LEU A 190 -1.28 16.64 16.44
N GLY A 191 -0.19 17.24 16.03
CA GLY A 191 0.05 18.63 16.31
C GLY A 191 1.04 19.24 15.34
N ALA A 192 0.52 20.00 14.37
CA ALA A 192 1.32 21.01 13.71
C ALA A 192 1.82 21.97 14.80
N ARG A 193 3.10 21.96 15.14
CA ARG A 193 3.71 23.11 15.76
C ARG A 193 3.86 24.19 14.70
N ALA A 194 3.15 25.31 14.94
CA ALA A 194 3.28 26.57 14.23
C ALA A 194 4.73 27.10 14.31
#